data_6017876d55b142334ef3c4c87c637925
#
_entry.id   6017876d55b142334ef3c4c87c637925
#
_cell.length_a   1.000
_cell.length_b   1.000
_cell.length_c   1.000
_cell.angle_alpha   90.00
_cell.angle_beta   90.00
_cell.angle_gamma   90.00
#
_symmetry.space_group_name_H-M   'P 1'
#
loop_
_entity.id
_entity.type
_entity.pdbx_description
1 polymer ?
#
loop_
_entity_poly.entity_id
_entity_poly.type
_entity_poly.pdbx_seq_one_letter_code
_entity_poly.pdbx_strand_id
1 'polypeptide(L)'
;MTEARARPAFYALAPGGWRDYVTLLHPPYTAWHLSYVVIGASLAPTLYEGRLAATAAAFFLALGISAHAIDELKGRPLQTKIPRRVLVVLSVVPLVGAVAIGIGGAIAFNPWLLVFVAVGATLVPVYNLELFGGAIHNGAGFALAWGAFPLLTGYFACAGTISWEALLAAAYATLMSYAQRELSTPVRHLRRRVVDVQGTIELRDGGSERVTRETLAAAPERALQTLAAANVALAVALLVFRLA
;
A
#
# COMPACT_ATOMS: atom_id res chain seq x y z
N MET A 1 28.99 19.08 13.10
CA MET A 1 27.55 18.84 13.29
C MET A 1 27.16 17.74 12.32
N THR A 2 26.89 16.54 12.81
CA THR A 2 26.43 15.42 11.99
C THR A 2 25.05 15.77 11.44
N GLU A 3 24.97 16.06 10.13
CA GLU A 3 23.68 16.22 9.45
C GLU A 3 22.80 15.01 9.78
N ALA A 4 21.69 15.26 10.42
CA ALA A 4 20.68 14.22 10.68
C ALA A 4 20.21 13.71 9.32
N ARG A 5 20.73 12.55 8.90
CA ARG A 5 20.41 11.91 7.63
C ARG A 5 18.91 11.87 7.48
N ALA A 6 18.36 12.57 6.50
CA ALA A 6 16.92 12.68 6.32
C ALA A 6 16.29 11.27 6.24
N ARG A 7 15.20 11.08 6.97
CA ARG A 7 14.47 9.80 6.97
C ARG A 7 13.96 9.52 5.56
N PRO A 8 14.07 8.28 5.05
CA PRO A 8 13.68 7.90 3.68
C PRO A 8 12.16 7.99 3.42
N ALA A 9 11.36 8.07 4.49
CA ALA A 9 9.92 8.30 4.47
C ALA A 9 9.49 8.93 5.80
N PHE A 10 8.33 9.63 5.83
CA PHE A 10 7.83 10.30 7.03
C PHE A 10 7.52 9.32 8.18
N TYR A 11 7.14 8.07 7.86
CA TYR A 11 6.85 7.01 8.82
C TYR A 11 8.08 6.18 9.21
N ALA A 12 9.23 6.38 8.54
CA ALA A 12 10.42 5.59 8.83
C ALA A 12 10.97 5.90 10.23
N LEU A 13 11.19 4.86 11.02
CA LEU A 13 11.81 4.95 12.33
C LEU A 13 13.34 5.04 12.20
N ALA A 14 14.02 5.36 13.31
CA ALA A 14 15.48 5.31 13.37
C ALA A 14 15.98 3.88 13.07
N PRO A 15 16.97 3.70 12.16
CA PRO A 15 17.38 2.37 11.69
C PRO A 15 17.91 1.48 12.82
N GLY A 16 17.58 0.19 12.77
CA GLY A 16 18.10 -0.89 13.61
C GLY A 16 17.07 -1.59 14.48
N GLY A 17 17.28 -2.89 14.65
CA GLY A 17 16.45 -3.76 15.49
C GLY A 17 14.99 -3.89 14.99
N TRP A 18 14.04 -3.98 15.92
CA TRP A 18 12.61 -4.12 15.62
C TRP A 18 12.02 -2.96 14.81
N ARG A 19 12.61 -1.77 14.92
CA ARG A 19 12.19 -0.55 14.20
C ARG A 19 12.28 -0.69 12.69
N ASP A 20 13.25 -1.46 12.21
CA ASP A 20 13.39 -1.74 10.78
C ASP A 20 12.21 -2.57 10.25
N TYR A 21 11.71 -3.52 11.04
CA TYR A 21 10.54 -4.32 10.66
C TYR A 21 9.26 -3.48 10.63
N VAL A 22 9.07 -2.57 11.60
CA VAL A 22 7.95 -1.63 11.56
C VAL A 22 8.06 -0.70 10.35
N THR A 23 9.25 -0.18 10.05
CA THR A 23 9.50 0.65 8.88
C THR A 23 9.23 -0.11 7.59
N LEU A 24 9.63 -1.40 7.51
CA LEU A 24 9.40 -2.27 6.37
C LEU A 24 7.91 -2.44 6.04
N LEU A 25 7.05 -2.50 7.05
CA LEU A 25 5.60 -2.66 6.87
C LEU A 25 4.94 -1.44 6.21
N HIS A 26 5.61 -0.30 6.07
CA HIS A 26 4.98 0.93 5.55
C HIS A 26 3.62 1.23 6.20
N PRO A 27 3.50 1.36 7.54
CA PRO A 27 2.23 1.26 8.25
C PRO A 27 1.08 2.09 7.66
N PRO A 28 1.26 3.39 7.28
CA PRO A 28 0.17 4.17 6.71
C PRO A 28 -0.33 3.63 5.37
N TYR A 29 0.57 3.10 4.53
CA TYR A 29 0.21 2.58 3.22
C TYR A 29 -0.37 1.17 3.30
N THR A 30 0.14 0.33 4.17
CA THR A 30 -0.46 -0.99 4.44
C THR A 30 -1.88 -0.83 4.99
N ALA A 31 -2.10 0.06 5.96
CA ALA A 31 -3.43 0.37 6.47
C ALA A 31 -4.35 0.91 5.37
N TRP A 32 -3.83 1.78 4.49
CA TRP A 32 -4.55 2.29 3.33
C TRP A 32 -5.07 1.17 2.42
N HIS A 33 -4.19 0.25 2.03
CA HIS A 33 -4.58 -0.84 1.11
C HIS A 33 -5.47 -1.90 1.78
N LEU A 34 -5.25 -2.20 3.06
CA LEU A 34 -6.15 -3.06 3.83
C LEU A 34 -7.54 -2.45 4.00
N SER A 35 -7.65 -1.12 4.07
CA SER A 35 -8.92 -0.42 4.08
C SER A 35 -9.77 -0.73 2.86
N TYR A 36 -9.18 -0.92 1.69
CA TYR A 36 -9.92 -1.30 0.49
C TYR A 36 -10.54 -2.70 0.61
N VAL A 37 -9.84 -3.65 1.23
CA VAL A 37 -10.41 -4.98 1.51
C VAL A 37 -11.63 -4.86 2.42
N VAL A 38 -11.52 -4.04 3.47
CA VAL A 38 -12.61 -3.78 4.42
C VAL A 38 -13.79 -3.09 3.73
N ILE A 39 -13.53 -2.03 2.94
CA ILE A 39 -14.55 -1.32 2.18
C ILE A 39 -15.28 -2.29 1.24
N GLY A 40 -14.53 -3.08 0.46
CA GLY A 40 -15.11 -4.06 -0.45
C GLY A 40 -16.00 -5.07 0.25
N ALA A 41 -15.52 -5.69 1.32
CA ALA A 41 -16.29 -6.65 2.10
C ALA A 41 -17.54 -6.02 2.75
N SER A 42 -17.44 -4.77 3.21
CA SER A 42 -18.55 -4.04 3.83
C SER A 42 -19.64 -3.65 2.83
N LEU A 43 -19.30 -3.50 1.54
CA LEU A 43 -20.26 -3.25 0.47
C LEU A 43 -20.98 -4.51 -0.04
N ALA A 44 -20.51 -5.71 0.32
CA ALA A 44 -21.17 -6.95 -0.07
C ALA A 44 -22.59 -7.07 0.56
N PRO A 45 -23.53 -7.75 -0.10
CA PRO A 45 -24.89 -7.92 0.44
C PRO A 45 -24.90 -8.49 1.87
N THR A 46 -24.02 -9.45 2.15
CA THR A 46 -23.80 -10.00 3.49
C THR A 46 -22.34 -9.89 3.86
N LEU A 47 -22.05 -9.32 5.04
CA LEU A 47 -20.71 -9.32 5.60
C LEU A 47 -20.45 -10.65 6.32
N TYR A 48 -19.40 -11.37 5.90
CA TYR A 48 -18.92 -12.56 6.58
C TYR A 48 -17.59 -12.24 7.25
N GLU A 49 -17.60 -11.99 8.56
CA GLU A 49 -16.43 -11.54 9.32
C GLU A 49 -15.21 -12.46 9.15
N GLY A 50 -15.42 -13.78 9.19
CA GLY A 50 -14.33 -14.74 8.98
C GLY A 50 -13.69 -14.65 7.58
N ARG A 51 -14.50 -14.38 6.53
CA ARG A 51 -13.98 -14.18 5.17
C ARG A 51 -13.25 -12.85 5.03
N LEU A 52 -13.80 -11.79 5.64
CA LEU A 52 -13.11 -10.50 5.73
C LEU A 52 -11.76 -10.64 6.44
N ALA A 53 -11.74 -11.28 7.62
CA ALA A 53 -10.50 -11.47 8.39
C ALA A 53 -9.46 -12.29 7.61
N ALA A 54 -9.86 -13.39 6.97
CA ALA A 54 -8.98 -14.21 6.14
C ALA A 54 -8.44 -13.43 4.94
N THR A 55 -9.29 -12.66 4.24
CA THR A 55 -8.87 -11.83 3.10
C THR A 55 -7.92 -10.73 3.54
N ALA A 56 -8.23 -10.03 4.63
CA ALA A 56 -7.34 -9.00 5.19
C ALA A 56 -6.00 -9.57 5.63
N ALA A 57 -5.98 -10.76 6.26
CA ALA A 57 -4.74 -11.46 6.61
C ALA A 57 -3.93 -11.85 5.37
N ALA A 58 -4.56 -12.37 4.31
CA ALA A 58 -3.89 -12.68 3.06
C ALA A 58 -3.26 -11.44 2.42
N PHE A 59 -3.99 -10.32 2.37
CA PHE A 59 -3.43 -9.05 1.86
C PHE A 59 -2.35 -8.48 2.76
N PHE A 60 -2.47 -8.58 4.07
CA PHE A 60 -1.39 -8.17 4.98
C PHE A 60 -0.11 -8.97 4.74
N LEU A 61 -0.21 -10.28 4.57
CA LEU A 61 0.94 -11.14 4.28
C LEU A 61 1.55 -10.82 2.90
N ALA A 62 0.72 -10.74 1.86
CA ALA A 62 1.19 -10.54 0.49
C ALA A 62 1.71 -9.11 0.24
N LEU A 63 0.93 -8.09 0.63
CA LEU A 63 1.23 -6.69 0.36
C LEU A 63 1.99 -6.06 1.52
N GLY A 64 1.50 -6.21 2.76
CA GLY A 64 2.11 -5.58 3.93
C GLY A 64 3.50 -6.13 4.26
N ILE A 65 3.77 -7.40 3.97
CA ILE A 65 5.06 -8.02 4.28
C ILE A 65 5.82 -8.37 3.00
N SER A 66 5.29 -9.25 2.15
CA SER A 66 6.05 -9.81 1.03
C SER A 66 6.45 -8.77 0.01
N ALA A 67 5.51 -7.95 -0.49
CA ALA A 67 5.80 -6.92 -1.48
C ALA A 67 6.86 -5.92 -0.98
N HIS A 68 6.74 -5.45 0.25
CA HIS A 68 7.70 -4.51 0.83
C HIS A 68 9.07 -5.13 1.09
N ALA A 69 9.13 -6.44 1.42
CA ALA A 69 10.39 -7.15 1.54
C ALA A 69 11.09 -7.30 0.19
N ILE A 70 10.33 -7.55 -0.89
CA ILE A 70 10.87 -7.57 -2.27
C ILE A 70 11.43 -6.20 -2.65
N ASP A 71 10.70 -5.12 -2.38
CA ASP A 71 11.16 -3.76 -2.64
C ASP A 71 12.47 -3.45 -1.89
N GLU A 72 12.56 -3.85 -0.61
CA GLU A 72 13.76 -3.62 0.19
C GLU A 72 14.93 -4.50 -0.27
N LEU A 73 14.69 -5.68 -0.85
CA LEU A 73 15.72 -6.48 -1.53
C LEU A 73 16.27 -5.79 -2.78
N LYS A 74 15.45 -5.01 -3.48
CA LYS A 74 15.78 -4.36 -4.76
C LYS A 74 16.37 -2.96 -4.58
N GLY A 75 17.26 -2.75 -3.67
CA GLY A 75 18.01 -1.48 -3.57
C GLY A 75 17.87 -0.75 -2.26
N ARG A 76 17.27 -1.35 -1.26
CA ARG A 76 17.17 -0.80 0.10
C ARG A 76 16.56 0.60 0.16
N PRO A 77 15.39 0.84 -0.44
CA PRO A 77 14.79 2.17 -0.48
C PRO A 77 14.47 2.76 0.90
N LEU A 78 14.31 1.93 1.92
CA LEU A 78 14.10 2.35 3.31
C LEU A 78 15.38 2.33 4.15
N GLN A 79 16.49 1.84 3.59
CA GLN A 79 17.79 1.75 4.26
C GLN A 79 17.74 0.93 5.56
N THR A 80 16.88 -0.10 5.65
CA THR A 80 16.81 -0.99 6.81
C THR A 80 18.10 -1.80 6.95
N LYS A 81 18.38 -2.23 8.19
CA LYS A 81 19.52 -3.12 8.49
C LYS A 81 19.10 -4.60 8.53
N ILE A 82 17.90 -4.94 8.05
CA ILE A 82 17.41 -6.32 7.99
C ILE A 82 18.35 -7.16 7.11
N PRO A 83 18.85 -8.29 7.58
CA PRO A 83 19.73 -9.17 6.79
C PRO A 83 19.04 -9.65 5.50
N ARG A 84 19.81 -9.73 4.39
CA ARG A 84 19.27 -10.16 3.09
C ARG A 84 18.52 -11.50 3.18
N ARG A 85 19.05 -12.46 3.94
CA ARG A 85 18.40 -13.78 4.14
C ARG A 85 17.02 -13.65 4.77
N VAL A 86 16.87 -12.75 5.76
CA VAL A 86 15.58 -12.49 6.42
C VAL A 86 14.61 -11.84 5.43
N LEU A 87 15.07 -10.86 4.62
CA LEU A 87 14.23 -10.26 3.57
C LEU A 87 13.75 -11.29 2.55
N VAL A 88 14.59 -12.26 2.15
CA VAL A 88 14.18 -13.36 1.27
C VAL A 88 13.08 -14.20 1.93
N VAL A 89 13.23 -14.57 3.18
CA VAL A 89 12.19 -15.31 3.92
C VAL A 89 10.90 -14.49 4.01
N LEU A 90 10.98 -13.20 4.34
CA LEU A 90 9.83 -12.30 4.41
C LEU A 90 9.20 -12.03 3.02
N SER A 91 9.93 -12.24 1.94
CA SER A 91 9.38 -12.15 0.58
C SER A 91 8.59 -13.38 0.19
N VAL A 92 9.03 -14.57 0.60
CA VAL A 92 8.47 -15.85 0.12
C VAL A 92 7.42 -16.41 1.07
N VAL A 93 7.77 -16.55 2.35
CA VAL A 93 6.90 -17.25 3.31
C VAL A 93 5.54 -16.57 3.49
N PRO A 94 5.44 -15.25 3.65
CA PRO A 94 4.15 -14.59 3.75
C PRO A 94 3.33 -14.68 2.45
N LEU A 95 3.97 -14.64 1.27
CA LEU A 95 3.26 -14.81 0.00
C LEU A 95 2.66 -16.22 -0.12
N VAL A 96 3.42 -17.25 0.24
CA VAL A 96 2.92 -18.63 0.30
C VAL A 96 1.76 -18.76 1.29
N GLY A 97 1.86 -18.11 2.46
CA GLY A 97 0.78 -18.06 3.45
C GLY A 97 -0.48 -17.39 2.90
N ALA A 98 -0.34 -16.27 2.18
CA ALA A 98 -1.46 -15.59 1.54
C ALA A 98 -2.15 -16.48 0.47
N VAL A 99 -1.36 -17.16 -0.35
CA VAL A 99 -1.86 -18.14 -1.35
C VAL A 99 -2.60 -19.27 -0.66
N ALA A 100 -2.04 -19.84 0.41
CA ALA A 100 -2.67 -20.92 1.17
C ALA A 100 -4.03 -20.50 1.77
N ILE A 101 -4.12 -19.30 2.34
CA ILE A 101 -5.39 -18.72 2.83
C ILE A 101 -6.40 -18.61 1.66
N GLY A 102 -5.96 -18.07 0.52
CA GLY A 102 -6.83 -17.91 -0.65
C GLY A 102 -7.32 -19.24 -1.23
N ILE A 103 -6.46 -20.26 -1.30
CA ILE A 103 -6.84 -21.61 -1.71
C ILE A 103 -7.84 -22.21 -0.71
N GLY A 104 -7.60 -22.06 0.59
CA GLY A 104 -8.55 -22.48 1.63
C GLY A 104 -9.94 -21.83 1.46
N GLY A 105 -9.95 -20.52 1.17
CA GLY A 105 -11.18 -19.79 0.86
C GLY A 105 -11.87 -20.30 -0.42
N ALA A 106 -11.10 -20.63 -1.46
CA ALA A 106 -11.64 -21.19 -2.70
C ALA A 106 -12.31 -22.54 -2.49
N ILE A 107 -11.69 -23.41 -1.69
CA ILE A 107 -12.24 -24.74 -1.34
C ILE A 107 -13.48 -24.62 -0.48
N ALA A 108 -13.45 -23.72 0.52
CA ALA A 108 -14.51 -23.60 1.52
C ALA A 108 -15.70 -22.79 1.05
N PHE A 109 -15.54 -21.90 0.06
CA PHE A 109 -16.58 -20.96 -0.32
C PHE A 109 -16.89 -20.91 -1.80
N ASN A 110 -15.90 -20.51 -2.65
CA ASN A 110 -16.15 -20.29 -4.07
C ASN A 110 -14.85 -20.48 -4.88
N PRO A 111 -14.81 -21.48 -5.79
CA PRO A 111 -13.59 -21.79 -6.58
C PRO A 111 -13.09 -20.62 -7.42
N TRP A 112 -13.95 -19.65 -7.79
CA TRP A 112 -13.53 -18.45 -8.52
C TRP A 112 -12.56 -17.54 -7.73
N LEU A 113 -12.45 -17.73 -6.40
CA LEU A 113 -11.39 -17.10 -5.61
C LEU A 113 -9.99 -17.48 -6.10
N LEU A 114 -9.82 -18.64 -6.78
CA LEU A 114 -8.54 -19.02 -7.38
C LEU A 114 -8.06 -18.03 -8.44
N VAL A 115 -8.96 -17.34 -9.13
CA VAL A 115 -8.59 -16.28 -10.08
C VAL A 115 -7.93 -15.13 -9.33
N PHE A 116 -8.51 -14.70 -8.20
CA PHE A 116 -7.91 -13.65 -7.36
C PHE A 116 -6.59 -14.09 -6.75
N VAL A 117 -6.48 -15.36 -6.33
CA VAL A 117 -5.23 -15.95 -5.83
C VAL A 117 -4.15 -15.92 -6.91
N ALA A 118 -4.45 -16.39 -8.13
CA ALA A 118 -3.51 -16.42 -9.23
C ALA A 118 -3.05 -14.99 -9.62
N VAL A 119 -4.00 -14.06 -9.72
CA VAL A 119 -3.70 -12.64 -10.00
C VAL A 119 -2.83 -12.06 -8.90
N GLY A 120 -3.20 -12.19 -7.63
CA GLY A 120 -2.44 -11.63 -6.51
C GLY A 120 -1.04 -12.22 -6.37
N ALA A 121 -0.91 -13.56 -6.49
CA ALA A 121 0.36 -14.25 -6.44
C ALA A 121 1.31 -13.82 -7.59
N THR A 122 0.75 -13.45 -8.73
CA THR A 122 1.50 -12.96 -9.89
C THR A 122 1.83 -11.47 -9.76
N LEU A 123 0.88 -10.65 -9.34
CA LEU A 123 1.06 -9.19 -9.22
C LEU A 123 2.20 -8.82 -8.27
N VAL A 124 2.30 -9.49 -7.12
CA VAL A 124 3.34 -9.17 -6.13
C VAL A 124 4.74 -9.26 -6.71
N PRO A 125 5.21 -10.39 -7.26
CA PRO A 125 6.54 -10.45 -7.85
C PRO A 125 6.66 -9.64 -9.15
N VAL A 126 5.67 -9.66 -10.04
CA VAL A 126 5.76 -8.96 -11.33
C VAL A 126 5.88 -7.46 -11.14
N TYR A 127 5.10 -6.87 -10.23
CA TYR A 127 5.12 -5.44 -9.96
C TYR A 127 6.42 -5.01 -9.26
N ASN A 128 6.78 -5.68 -8.14
CA ASN A 128 7.89 -5.22 -7.29
C ASN A 128 9.27 -5.58 -7.86
N LEU A 129 9.39 -6.66 -8.64
CA LEU A 129 10.61 -6.98 -9.37
C LEU A 129 10.71 -6.26 -10.73
N GLU A 130 9.68 -5.49 -11.13
CA GLU A 130 9.60 -4.80 -12.43
C GLU A 130 9.80 -5.76 -13.60
N LEU A 131 9.21 -6.97 -13.52
CA LEU A 131 9.33 -7.95 -14.59
C LEU A 131 8.72 -7.42 -15.88
N PHE A 132 9.09 -8.01 -17.01
CA PHE A 132 8.67 -7.59 -18.36
C PHE A 132 9.02 -6.11 -18.65
N GLY A 133 10.21 -5.69 -18.22
CA GLY A 133 10.67 -4.31 -18.41
C GLY A 133 9.89 -3.27 -17.63
N GLY A 134 9.20 -3.66 -16.56
CA GLY A 134 8.41 -2.75 -15.74
C GLY A 134 7.09 -2.31 -16.37
N ALA A 135 6.56 -3.08 -17.34
CA ALA A 135 5.35 -2.71 -18.09
C ALA A 135 4.16 -2.32 -17.21
N ILE A 136 3.97 -3.00 -16.06
CA ILE A 136 2.92 -2.66 -15.10
C ILE A 136 3.40 -1.78 -13.93
N HIS A 137 4.71 -1.48 -13.84
CA HIS A 137 5.28 -0.63 -12.78
C HIS A 137 5.11 0.87 -13.09
N ASN A 138 3.89 1.30 -13.31
CA ASN A 138 3.48 2.68 -13.60
C ASN A 138 2.31 3.12 -12.72
N GLY A 139 1.84 4.36 -12.89
CA GLY A 139 0.75 4.92 -12.08
C GLY A 139 -0.56 4.15 -12.20
N ALA A 140 -0.95 3.78 -13.42
CA ALA A 140 -2.18 3.01 -13.66
C ALA A 140 -2.07 1.58 -13.13
N GLY A 141 -0.94 0.90 -13.40
CA GLY A 141 -0.68 -0.44 -12.86
C GLY A 141 -0.69 -0.46 -11.34
N PHE A 142 -0.08 0.55 -10.68
CA PHE A 142 -0.15 0.71 -9.23
C PHE A 142 -1.59 0.86 -8.75
N ALA A 143 -2.35 1.77 -9.37
CA ALA A 143 -3.70 2.08 -8.96
C ALA A 143 -4.65 0.88 -9.09
N LEU A 144 -4.53 0.10 -10.15
CA LEU A 144 -5.32 -1.13 -10.35
C LEU A 144 -4.89 -2.24 -9.39
N ALA A 145 -3.58 -2.50 -9.29
CA ALA A 145 -3.06 -3.61 -8.48
C ALA A 145 -3.26 -3.38 -6.96
N TRP A 146 -3.11 -2.16 -6.48
CA TRP A 146 -3.14 -1.84 -5.06
C TRP A 146 -4.38 -1.06 -4.61
N GLY A 147 -5.25 -0.66 -5.57
CA GLY A 147 -6.53 -0.01 -5.31
C GLY A 147 -7.72 -0.91 -5.64
N ALA A 148 -8.01 -1.10 -6.92
CA ALA A 148 -9.16 -1.89 -7.37
C ALA A 148 -9.10 -3.35 -6.91
N PHE A 149 -7.96 -4.00 -7.05
CA PHE A 149 -7.81 -5.42 -6.79
C PHE A 149 -8.09 -5.81 -5.33
N PRO A 150 -7.54 -5.15 -4.28
CA PRO A 150 -7.87 -5.45 -2.90
C PRO A 150 -9.36 -5.27 -2.59
N LEU A 151 -9.98 -4.20 -3.11
CA LEU A 151 -11.40 -3.91 -2.90
C LEU A 151 -12.29 -4.98 -3.54
N LEU A 152 -12.06 -5.31 -4.80
CA LEU A 152 -12.81 -6.33 -5.53
C LEU A 152 -12.64 -7.72 -4.89
N THR A 153 -11.45 -8.03 -4.40
CA THR A 153 -11.20 -9.29 -3.69
C THR A 153 -11.99 -9.36 -2.38
N GLY A 154 -11.97 -8.28 -1.58
CA GLY A 154 -12.73 -8.19 -0.34
C GLY A 154 -14.25 -8.32 -0.58
N TYR A 155 -14.75 -7.63 -1.60
CA TYR A 155 -16.16 -7.74 -2.00
C TYR A 155 -16.50 -9.17 -2.44
N PHE A 156 -15.73 -9.74 -3.37
CA PHE A 156 -15.98 -11.07 -3.93
C PHE A 156 -15.90 -12.16 -2.86
N ALA A 157 -14.98 -12.08 -1.92
CA ALA A 157 -14.85 -13.02 -0.82
C ALA A 157 -16.13 -13.10 0.04
N CYS A 158 -16.89 -12.01 0.15
CA CYS A 158 -18.15 -11.99 0.87
C CYS A 158 -19.36 -12.26 -0.04
N ALA A 159 -19.41 -11.68 -1.25
CA ALA A 159 -20.55 -11.73 -2.14
C ALA A 159 -20.57 -12.96 -3.07
N GLY A 160 -19.42 -13.50 -3.46
CA GLY A 160 -19.30 -14.58 -4.46
C GLY A 160 -19.53 -14.15 -5.90
N THR A 161 -19.81 -12.87 -6.13
CA THR A 161 -20.05 -12.23 -7.44
C THR A 161 -19.44 -10.84 -7.47
N ILE A 162 -19.44 -10.19 -8.64
CA ILE A 162 -19.09 -8.76 -8.77
C ILE A 162 -20.33 -8.01 -9.23
N SER A 163 -20.68 -6.95 -8.54
CA SER A 163 -21.80 -6.05 -8.86
C SER A 163 -21.34 -4.70 -9.38
N TRP A 164 -22.25 -3.87 -9.84
CA TRP A 164 -21.94 -2.51 -10.28
C TRP A 164 -21.45 -1.63 -9.14
N GLU A 165 -21.96 -1.80 -7.93
CA GLU A 165 -21.51 -1.08 -6.73
C GLU A 165 -20.06 -1.38 -6.42
N ALA A 166 -19.65 -2.65 -6.57
CA ALA A 166 -18.26 -3.06 -6.40
C ALA A 166 -17.36 -2.45 -7.46
N LEU A 167 -17.79 -2.36 -8.72
CA LEU A 167 -17.02 -1.74 -9.80
C LEU A 167 -16.89 -0.23 -9.59
N LEU A 168 -17.94 0.47 -9.16
CA LEU A 168 -17.86 1.91 -8.84
C LEU A 168 -16.96 2.17 -7.64
N ALA A 169 -17.03 1.33 -6.60
CA ALA A 169 -16.12 1.42 -5.46
C ALA A 169 -14.67 1.09 -5.85
N ALA A 170 -14.46 0.14 -6.77
CA ALA A 170 -13.13 -0.15 -7.32
C ALA A 170 -12.57 1.04 -8.13
N ALA A 171 -13.41 1.78 -8.85
CA ALA A 171 -13.01 3.01 -9.50
C ALA A 171 -12.56 4.07 -8.48
N TYR A 172 -13.30 4.25 -7.36
CA TYR A 172 -12.86 5.09 -6.24
C TYR A 172 -11.48 4.67 -5.72
N ALA A 173 -11.30 3.38 -5.40
CA ALA A 173 -10.04 2.87 -4.87
C ALA A 173 -8.87 3.05 -5.87
N THR A 174 -9.15 2.91 -7.16
CA THR A 174 -8.19 3.17 -8.24
C THR A 174 -7.75 4.64 -8.25
N LEU A 175 -8.70 5.57 -8.24
CA LEU A 175 -8.41 7.01 -8.24
C LEU A 175 -7.64 7.44 -6.97
N MET A 176 -8.03 6.92 -5.81
CA MET A 176 -7.34 7.19 -4.55
C MET A 176 -5.91 6.65 -4.55
N SER A 177 -5.69 5.44 -5.07
CA SER A 177 -4.35 4.87 -5.19
C SER A 177 -3.52 5.58 -6.26
N TYR A 178 -4.14 6.07 -7.33
CA TYR A 178 -3.46 6.91 -8.31
C TYR A 178 -2.99 8.23 -7.67
N ALA A 179 -3.87 8.92 -6.94
CA ALA A 179 -3.51 10.13 -6.19
C ALA A 179 -2.38 9.87 -5.17
N GLN A 180 -2.44 8.74 -4.45
CA GLN A 180 -1.35 8.31 -3.56
C GLN A 180 -0.01 8.20 -4.31
N ARG A 181 -0.01 7.58 -5.50
CA ARG A 181 1.19 7.42 -6.33
C ARG A 181 1.75 8.76 -6.77
N GLU A 182 0.89 9.66 -7.27
CA GLU A 182 1.26 11.00 -7.71
C GLU A 182 1.89 11.81 -6.57
N LEU A 183 1.27 11.82 -5.40
CA LEU A 183 1.79 12.54 -4.22
C LEU A 183 3.08 11.91 -3.66
N SER A 184 3.16 10.57 -3.63
CA SER A 184 4.32 9.88 -3.05
C SER A 184 5.56 9.92 -3.93
N THR A 185 5.42 10.05 -5.24
CA THR A 185 6.55 10.05 -6.18
C THR A 185 7.51 11.22 -5.95
N PRO A 186 7.07 12.50 -5.92
CA PRO A 186 7.96 13.62 -5.63
C PRO A 186 8.53 13.55 -4.20
N VAL A 187 7.75 13.10 -3.22
CA VAL A 187 8.24 12.94 -1.84
C VAL A 187 9.39 11.94 -1.78
N ARG A 188 9.23 10.76 -2.42
CA ARG A 188 10.30 9.75 -2.47
C ARG A 188 11.53 10.29 -3.20
N HIS A 189 11.37 11.05 -4.28
CA HIS A 189 12.48 11.68 -4.99
C HIS A 189 13.23 12.63 -4.07
N LEU A 190 12.53 13.58 -3.43
CA LEU A 190 13.12 14.55 -2.50
C LEU A 190 13.84 13.87 -1.32
N ARG A 191 13.22 12.88 -0.69
CA ARG A 191 13.79 12.24 0.51
C ARG A 191 14.93 11.26 0.24
N ARG A 192 14.93 10.61 -0.93
CA ARG A 192 15.86 9.51 -1.21
C ARG A 192 16.99 9.87 -2.17
N ARG A 193 16.78 10.87 -3.04
CA ARG A 193 17.73 11.19 -4.12
C ARG A 193 18.27 12.62 -4.05
N VAL A 194 17.51 13.55 -3.46
CA VAL A 194 17.93 14.95 -3.37
C VAL A 194 18.74 15.15 -2.10
N VAL A 195 19.95 15.66 -2.25
CA VAL A 195 20.85 16.00 -1.13
C VAL A 195 20.43 17.31 -0.51
N ASP A 196 20.26 18.35 -1.33
CA ASP A 196 19.89 19.70 -0.89
C ASP A 196 19.03 20.39 -1.96
N VAL A 197 18.21 21.36 -1.52
CA VAL A 197 17.45 22.27 -2.36
C VAL A 197 17.66 23.67 -1.80
N GLN A 198 18.13 24.57 -2.67
CA GLN A 198 18.30 25.99 -2.33
C GLN A 198 17.56 26.84 -3.36
N GLY A 199 16.74 27.77 -2.87
CA GLY A 199 15.98 28.66 -3.71
C GLY A 199 15.14 29.62 -2.88
N THR A 200 14.55 30.59 -3.56
CA THR A 200 13.65 31.59 -2.98
C THR A 200 12.43 31.76 -3.89
N ILE A 201 11.27 31.86 -3.31
CA ILE A 201 10.03 32.26 -3.98
C ILE A 201 9.83 33.73 -3.68
N GLU A 202 9.80 34.57 -4.71
CA GLU A 202 9.46 35.98 -4.60
C GLU A 202 7.93 36.14 -4.56
N LEU A 203 7.43 36.80 -3.53
CA LEU A 203 5.99 37.03 -3.34
C LEU A 203 5.56 38.35 -3.99
N ARG A 204 4.29 38.45 -4.35
CA ARG A 204 3.73 39.66 -4.99
C ARG A 204 3.73 40.91 -4.09
N ASP A 205 3.77 40.72 -2.78
CA ASP A 205 3.87 41.80 -1.76
C ASP A 205 5.31 42.25 -1.49
N GLY A 206 6.29 41.68 -2.24
CA GLY A 206 7.72 41.95 -2.07
C GLY A 206 8.39 41.09 -1.00
N GLY A 207 7.66 40.18 -0.35
CA GLY A 207 8.24 39.20 0.56
C GLY A 207 8.98 38.09 -0.18
N SER A 208 9.74 37.30 0.56
CA SER A 208 10.38 36.11 0.01
C SER A 208 10.30 34.90 0.95
N GLU A 209 10.10 33.72 0.40
CA GLU A 209 10.06 32.45 1.12
C GLU A 209 11.22 31.55 0.69
N ARG A 210 11.91 31.00 1.67
CA ARG A 210 13.01 30.07 1.40
C ARG A 210 12.46 28.70 0.96
N VAL A 211 12.95 28.19 -0.17
CA VAL A 211 12.64 26.85 -0.66
C VAL A 211 13.69 25.87 -0.17
N THR A 212 13.23 24.83 0.49
CA THR A 212 14.07 23.72 0.97
C THR A 212 13.43 22.39 0.55
N ARG A 213 14.17 21.30 0.68
CA ARG A 213 13.64 19.95 0.50
C ARG A 213 12.44 19.67 1.40
N GLU A 214 12.48 20.13 2.62
CA GLU A 214 11.43 19.98 3.62
C GLU A 214 10.17 20.75 3.25
N THR A 215 10.28 22.00 2.80
CA THR A 215 9.12 22.81 2.38
C THR A 215 8.43 22.22 1.16
N LEU A 216 9.21 21.68 0.20
CA LEU A 216 8.65 21.01 -0.99
C LEU A 216 7.95 19.69 -0.65
N ALA A 217 8.47 18.94 0.32
CA ALA A 217 7.87 17.67 0.73
C ALA A 217 6.66 17.82 1.65
N ALA A 218 6.55 18.94 2.38
CA ALA A 218 5.58 19.10 3.47
C ALA A 218 4.12 18.98 3.03
N ALA A 219 3.72 19.66 1.96
CA ALA A 219 2.34 19.63 1.49
C ALA A 219 1.92 18.24 0.98
N PRO A 220 2.66 17.59 0.06
CA PRO A 220 2.29 16.26 -0.39
C PRO A 220 2.37 15.20 0.73
N GLU A 221 3.26 15.32 1.70
CA GLU A 221 3.29 14.39 2.85
C GLU A 221 2.07 14.54 3.76
N ARG A 222 1.66 15.78 4.07
CA ARG A 222 0.42 16.01 4.83
C ARG A 222 -0.79 15.48 4.08
N ALA A 223 -0.86 15.71 2.76
CA ALA A 223 -1.94 15.16 1.94
C ALA A 223 -1.98 13.62 2.01
N LEU A 224 -0.83 12.94 1.88
CA LEU A 224 -0.74 11.48 2.01
C LEU A 224 -1.21 10.99 3.38
N GLN A 225 -0.82 11.66 4.46
CA GLN A 225 -1.25 11.31 5.82
C GLN A 225 -2.76 11.48 6.00
N THR A 226 -3.30 12.60 5.52
CA THR A 226 -4.73 12.91 5.60
C THR A 226 -5.56 11.91 4.79
N LEU A 227 -5.14 11.61 3.56
CA LEU A 227 -5.83 10.65 2.71
C LEU A 227 -5.76 9.22 3.27
N ALA A 228 -4.62 8.82 3.86
CA ALA A 228 -4.50 7.53 4.54
C ALA A 228 -5.48 7.45 5.73
N ALA A 229 -5.51 8.48 6.56
CA ALA A 229 -6.43 8.53 7.69
C ALA A 229 -7.91 8.53 7.25
N ALA A 230 -8.25 9.30 6.21
CA ALA A 230 -9.61 9.36 5.66
C ALA A 230 -10.06 7.99 5.11
N ASN A 231 -9.18 7.29 4.39
CA ASN A 231 -9.49 5.97 3.85
C ASN A 231 -9.70 4.93 4.96
N VAL A 232 -8.86 4.95 6.00
CA VAL A 232 -9.03 4.10 7.19
C VAL A 232 -10.33 4.44 7.92
N ALA A 233 -10.62 5.74 8.13
CA ALA A 233 -11.85 6.17 8.78
C ALA A 233 -13.10 5.71 8.02
N LEU A 234 -13.11 5.81 6.69
CA LEU A 234 -14.20 5.30 5.85
C LEU A 234 -14.38 3.78 6.01
N ALA A 235 -13.27 3.04 5.95
CA ALA A 235 -13.31 1.58 6.13
C ALA A 235 -13.89 1.19 7.49
N VAL A 236 -13.42 1.85 8.56
CA VAL A 236 -13.93 1.62 9.92
C VAL A 236 -15.39 1.99 10.05
N ALA A 237 -15.82 3.15 9.50
CA ALA A 237 -17.21 3.58 9.54
C ALA A 237 -18.16 2.58 8.85
N LEU A 238 -17.78 2.11 7.65
CA LEU A 238 -18.55 1.10 6.93
C LEU A 238 -18.59 -0.23 7.68
N LEU A 239 -17.47 -0.66 8.25
CA LEU A 239 -17.42 -1.89 9.04
C LEU A 239 -18.32 -1.80 10.28
N VAL A 240 -18.24 -0.71 11.04
CA VAL A 240 -19.10 -0.46 12.22
C VAL A 240 -20.57 -0.45 11.82
N PHE A 241 -20.93 0.24 10.73
CA PHE A 241 -22.29 0.24 10.20
C PHE A 241 -22.80 -1.16 9.85
N ARG A 242 -21.94 -2.06 9.40
CA ARG A 242 -22.30 -3.44 9.04
C ARG A 242 -22.38 -4.38 10.23
N LEU A 243 -21.73 -4.05 11.34
CA LEU A 243 -21.72 -4.86 12.57
C LEU A 243 -22.80 -4.41 13.59
N ALA A 244 -23.36 -3.20 13.42
CA ALA A 244 -24.45 -2.66 14.22
C ALA A 244 -25.80 -3.23 13.79
#